data_3aec53ef1eab90c63b8608740944ea4c
#
_entry.id   3aec53ef1eab90c63b8608740944ea4c
#
_cell.length_a   1.000
_cell.length_b   1.000
_cell.length_c   1.000
_cell.angle_alpha   90.00
_cell.angle_beta   90.00
_cell.angle_gamma   90.00
#
_symmetry.space_group_name_H-M   'P 1'
#
loop_
_entity.id
_entity.type
_entity.pdbx_description
1 polymer ?
#
loop_
_entity_poly.entity_id
_entity_poly.type
_entity_poly.pdbx_seq_one_letter_code
_entity_poly.pdbx_strand_id
1 'polypeptide(L)'
;MSKPQTPSPWRIIQPVRAQIRRAMLFSAAAIVLGTAALLLMAHILQGLLNNRADWFSAALLAALALAAFFLRGYAFRVSHLAAFRLETILRGELADRLARVSLGYLHDHGAAALTKVMQDDVRGLHAFIADSTPLYARAYAAPLISFAVLLFVDWRLAMVAAAVLAAGMVVFSLTVRNAGESTAAYNAAREQVNTAVVEFVQAMPVVRTFDGGETSFGRYQRALDNYLAMLIGWYRSVGGSARTGMLMLNPAPTLIALLWAGFYWFCADALPFGTWLAVLLLGTGMAEALTPYISLYHLIEQGKISAERIIEVLDAFVLPVLAPPQTPQDAGVCFEHVSFRYLGRSKNALTDISFTAPAGSLTALVGGSGAGKTTAVRLIPRFWDADSGSIRIGGADIRHLAPETLMAQVAFVFQDNFLFSGSIADNIRLGTPNASDAEVEAAARAAQCHDFIAALPQGYQTPVGERGATLSGGERQRITIARAILQNRPILILDEATAFADAENEALLMRALAALMQNKTVLMIAHRLATIRHADQILVFDRGCLVEQGDHAALIAQNGRYARLWQAGQTARHWRIGG
;
A
#
# COMPACT_ATOMS: atom_id res chain seq x y z
N MET A 1 -9.87 -20.91 -19.20
CA MET A 1 -9.75 -20.62 -17.76
C MET A 1 -10.74 -19.52 -17.41
N SER A 2 -11.79 -19.82 -16.64
CA SER A 2 -12.80 -18.87 -16.17
C SER A 2 -12.09 -17.83 -15.30
N LYS A 3 -12.32 -16.52 -15.58
CA LYS A 3 -11.90 -15.44 -14.69
C LYS A 3 -12.39 -15.78 -13.28
N PRO A 4 -11.53 -15.78 -12.26
CA PRO A 4 -11.99 -15.92 -10.89
C PRO A 4 -13.00 -14.80 -10.64
N GLN A 5 -14.19 -15.14 -10.14
CA GLN A 5 -15.16 -14.16 -9.69
C GLN A 5 -14.47 -13.31 -8.63
N THR A 6 -14.24 -12.03 -8.93
CA THR A 6 -13.67 -11.09 -7.97
C THR A 6 -14.56 -11.12 -6.72
N PRO A 7 -14.03 -11.51 -5.55
CA PRO A 7 -14.83 -11.58 -4.34
C PRO A 7 -15.39 -10.19 -4.07
N SER A 8 -16.69 -10.11 -3.76
CA SER A 8 -17.35 -8.85 -3.46
C SER A 8 -16.55 -8.05 -2.42
N PRO A 9 -16.21 -6.77 -2.67
CA PRO A 9 -15.51 -5.92 -1.70
C PRO A 9 -16.14 -5.92 -0.31
N TRP A 10 -17.42 -6.20 -0.24
CA TRP A 10 -18.23 -6.29 0.97
C TRP A 10 -17.87 -7.48 1.89
N ARG A 11 -17.09 -8.46 1.43
CA ARG A 11 -16.54 -9.52 2.27
C ARG A 11 -15.69 -8.95 3.42
N ILE A 12 -14.96 -7.88 3.15
CA ILE A 12 -14.04 -7.26 4.10
C ILE A 12 -14.74 -6.65 5.33
N ILE A 13 -16.01 -6.24 5.21
CA ILE A 13 -16.78 -5.64 6.31
C ILE A 13 -17.53 -6.66 7.16
N GLN A 14 -17.47 -7.96 6.83
CA GLN A 14 -18.20 -9.00 7.57
C GLN A 14 -17.98 -8.95 9.09
N PRO A 15 -16.76 -8.76 9.62
CA PRO A 15 -16.50 -8.74 11.06
C PRO A 15 -17.27 -7.65 11.82
N VAL A 16 -17.63 -6.55 11.14
CA VAL A 16 -18.29 -5.38 11.74
C VAL A 16 -19.71 -5.15 11.24
N ARG A 17 -20.25 -6.04 10.39
CA ARG A 17 -21.57 -5.91 9.74
C ARG A 17 -22.72 -5.69 10.74
N ALA A 18 -22.67 -6.34 11.90
CA ALA A 18 -23.70 -6.19 12.92
C ALA A 18 -23.70 -4.78 13.54
N GLN A 19 -22.52 -4.21 13.76
CA GLN A 19 -22.36 -2.86 14.30
C GLN A 19 -22.81 -1.80 13.28
N ILE A 20 -22.46 -1.97 12.00
CA ILE A 20 -22.91 -1.11 10.90
C ILE A 20 -24.44 -1.11 10.82
N ARG A 21 -25.08 -2.28 10.84
CA ARG A 21 -26.56 -2.36 10.82
C ARG A 21 -27.20 -1.66 12.01
N ARG A 22 -26.66 -1.82 13.23
CA ARG A 22 -27.14 -1.11 14.42
C ARG A 22 -27.01 0.41 14.24
N ALA A 23 -25.87 0.90 13.79
CA ALA A 23 -25.66 2.33 13.55
C ALA A 23 -26.65 2.90 12.50
N MET A 24 -26.92 2.15 11.42
CA MET A 24 -27.93 2.52 10.42
C MET A 24 -29.34 2.60 11.02
N LEU A 25 -29.72 1.63 11.84
CA LEU A 25 -31.04 1.62 12.50
C LEU A 25 -31.20 2.81 13.45
N PHE A 26 -30.21 3.11 14.29
CA PHE A 26 -30.25 4.28 15.18
C PHE A 26 -30.26 5.59 14.41
N SER A 27 -29.53 5.68 13.30
CA SER A 27 -29.54 6.86 12.43
C SER A 27 -30.92 7.05 11.78
N ALA A 28 -31.55 5.98 11.30
CA ALA A 28 -32.92 6.03 10.73
C ALA A 28 -33.94 6.42 11.80
N ALA A 29 -33.87 5.85 13.02
CA ALA A 29 -34.73 6.22 14.13
C ALA A 29 -34.57 7.69 14.51
N ALA A 30 -33.34 8.22 14.51
CA ALA A 30 -33.11 9.64 14.75
C ALA A 30 -33.78 10.54 13.69
N ILE A 31 -33.85 10.11 12.44
CA ILE A 31 -34.54 10.84 11.36
C ILE A 31 -36.05 10.84 11.61
N VAL A 32 -36.63 9.69 11.98
CA VAL A 32 -38.07 9.60 12.30
C VAL A 32 -38.42 10.56 13.43
N LEU A 33 -37.67 10.55 14.54
CA LEU A 33 -37.90 11.47 15.66
C LEU A 33 -37.71 12.94 15.26
N GLY A 34 -36.71 13.25 14.44
CA GLY A 34 -36.52 14.60 13.89
C GLY A 34 -37.67 15.06 13.02
N THR A 35 -38.20 14.18 12.16
CA THR A 35 -39.37 14.46 11.34
C THR A 35 -40.63 14.71 12.21
N ALA A 36 -40.83 13.88 13.23
CA ALA A 36 -41.93 14.07 14.21
C ALA A 36 -41.79 15.41 14.95
N ALA A 37 -40.59 15.80 15.34
CA ALA A 37 -40.33 17.09 15.97
C ALA A 37 -40.68 18.27 15.04
N LEU A 38 -40.38 18.19 13.74
CA LEU A 38 -40.76 19.24 12.77
C LEU A 38 -42.27 19.36 12.60
N LEU A 39 -43.00 18.24 12.56
CA LEU A 39 -44.45 18.25 12.53
C LEU A 39 -45.05 18.88 13.79
N LEU A 40 -44.53 18.52 14.95
CA LEU A 40 -44.96 19.08 16.23
C LEU A 40 -44.66 20.57 16.34
N MET A 41 -43.52 21.01 15.80
CA MET A 41 -43.17 22.43 15.71
C MET A 41 -44.19 23.20 14.85
N ALA A 42 -44.62 22.64 13.70
CA ALA A 42 -45.65 23.26 12.87
C ALA A 42 -46.98 23.36 13.62
N HIS A 43 -47.36 22.32 14.37
CA HIS A 43 -48.57 22.32 15.21
C HIS A 43 -48.51 23.38 16.32
N ILE A 44 -47.39 23.52 17.02
CA ILE A 44 -47.22 24.54 18.06
C ILE A 44 -47.32 25.94 17.47
N LEU A 45 -46.66 26.19 16.32
CA LEU A 45 -46.70 27.49 15.66
C LEU A 45 -48.13 27.87 15.23
N GLN A 46 -48.90 26.90 14.71
CA GLN A 46 -50.32 27.13 14.40
C GLN A 46 -51.14 27.43 15.67
N GLY A 47 -50.90 26.72 16.76
CA GLY A 47 -51.53 26.98 18.06
C GLY A 47 -51.26 28.38 18.58
N LEU A 48 -50.00 28.85 18.49
CA LEU A 48 -49.62 30.20 18.90
C LEU A 48 -50.30 31.29 18.09
N LEU A 49 -50.46 31.08 16.78
CA LEU A 49 -51.23 32.02 15.92
C LEU A 49 -52.69 32.11 16.33
N ASN A 50 -53.25 31.05 16.90
CA ASN A 50 -54.62 31.00 17.43
C ASN A 50 -54.67 31.41 18.93
N ASN A 51 -53.63 32.04 19.47
CA ASN A 51 -53.49 32.43 20.88
C ASN A 51 -53.62 31.24 21.87
N ARG A 52 -53.25 30.04 21.47
CA ARG A 52 -53.22 28.83 22.31
C ARG A 52 -51.77 28.43 22.57
N ALA A 53 -51.31 28.60 23.80
CA ALA A 53 -50.02 28.09 24.24
C ALA A 53 -50.18 26.66 24.76
N ASP A 54 -49.52 25.70 24.09
CA ASP A 54 -49.50 24.29 24.52
C ASP A 54 -48.09 23.93 25.04
N TRP A 55 -47.92 24.07 26.35
CA TRP A 55 -46.65 23.78 27.03
C TRP A 55 -46.28 22.29 26.99
N PHE A 56 -47.28 21.39 26.91
CA PHE A 56 -47.02 19.95 26.79
C PHE A 56 -46.40 19.64 25.44
N SER A 57 -46.95 20.14 24.34
CA SER A 57 -46.36 19.98 23.01
C SER A 57 -44.99 20.60 22.92
N ALA A 58 -44.71 21.76 23.58
CA ALA A 58 -43.38 22.36 23.62
C ALA A 58 -42.38 21.47 24.39
N ALA A 59 -42.76 20.90 25.51
CA ALA A 59 -41.91 19.96 26.25
C ALA A 59 -41.66 18.67 25.45
N LEU A 60 -42.67 18.14 24.76
CA LEU A 60 -42.56 16.97 23.88
C LEU A 60 -41.63 17.24 22.70
N LEU A 61 -41.72 18.44 22.09
CA LEU A 61 -40.77 18.86 21.02
C LEU A 61 -39.32 18.82 21.51
N ALA A 62 -39.07 19.39 22.68
CA ALA A 62 -37.73 19.37 23.28
C ALA A 62 -37.23 17.94 23.52
N ALA A 63 -38.12 17.07 24.07
CA ALA A 63 -37.82 15.66 24.31
C ALA A 63 -37.47 14.90 23.02
N LEU A 64 -38.29 15.08 21.95
CA LEU A 64 -38.04 14.46 20.65
C LEU A 64 -36.74 14.94 20.02
N ALA A 65 -36.45 16.24 20.06
CA ALA A 65 -35.23 16.83 19.53
C ALA A 65 -34.00 16.29 20.28
N LEU A 66 -34.03 16.25 21.62
CA LEU A 66 -32.95 15.68 22.43
C LEU A 66 -32.77 14.18 22.16
N ALA A 67 -33.85 13.40 22.07
CA ALA A 67 -33.77 11.99 21.73
C ALA A 67 -33.15 11.77 20.35
N ALA A 68 -33.58 12.53 19.34
CA ALA A 68 -32.97 12.47 18.00
C ALA A 68 -31.47 12.82 18.01
N PHE A 69 -31.08 13.84 18.79
CA PHE A 69 -29.69 14.23 18.96
C PHE A 69 -28.85 13.11 19.58
N PHE A 70 -29.30 12.52 20.69
CA PHE A 70 -28.58 11.43 21.35
C PHE A 70 -28.53 10.16 20.51
N LEU A 71 -29.61 9.79 19.80
CA LEU A 71 -29.58 8.65 18.88
C LEU A 71 -28.60 8.85 17.74
N ARG A 72 -28.55 10.06 17.17
CA ARG A 72 -27.57 10.41 16.12
C ARG A 72 -26.14 10.31 16.65
N GLY A 73 -25.87 10.86 17.84
CA GLY A 73 -24.57 10.75 18.49
C GLY A 73 -24.17 9.31 18.77
N TYR A 74 -25.12 8.49 19.24
CA TYR A 74 -24.90 7.07 19.47
C TYR A 74 -24.61 6.30 18.17
N ALA A 75 -25.38 6.55 17.11
CA ALA A 75 -25.15 5.96 15.79
C ALA A 75 -23.75 6.29 15.27
N PHE A 76 -23.34 7.55 15.36
CA PHE A 76 -21.99 8.01 15.01
C PHE A 76 -20.90 7.28 15.83
N ARG A 77 -21.07 7.20 17.15
CA ARG A 77 -20.14 6.46 18.01
C ARG A 77 -20.02 4.98 17.61
N VAL A 78 -21.12 4.32 17.33
CA VAL A 78 -21.11 2.88 16.95
C VAL A 78 -20.44 2.68 15.60
N SER A 79 -20.66 3.56 14.60
CA SER A 79 -20.01 3.45 13.29
C SER A 79 -18.49 3.66 13.38
N HIS A 80 -18.02 4.65 14.15
CA HIS A 80 -16.58 4.88 14.35
C HIS A 80 -15.91 3.74 15.11
N LEU A 81 -16.55 3.20 16.16
CA LEU A 81 -16.02 2.02 16.86
C LEU A 81 -15.93 0.79 15.94
N ALA A 82 -16.91 0.61 15.03
CA ALA A 82 -16.85 -0.45 14.02
C ALA A 82 -15.69 -0.23 13.04
N ALA A 83 -15.45 1.01 12.62
CA ALA A 83 -14.36 1.37 11.73
C ALA A 83 -12.98 1.12 12.37
N PHE A 84 -12.76 1.55 13.61
CA PHE A 84 -11.52 1.28 14.36
C PHE A 84 -11.26 -0.22 14.56
N ARG A 85 -12.33 -0.97 14.89
CA ARG A 85 -12.22 -2.42 15.04
C ARG A 85 -11.81 -3.09 13.74
N LEU A 86 -12.42 -2.70 12.60
CA LEU A 86 -12.05 -3.26 11.30
C LEU A 86 -10.62 -2.88 10.92
N GLU A 87 -10.23 -1.63 11.14
CA GLU A 87 -8.85 -1.17 10.90
C GLU A 87 -7.82 -2.02 11.62
N THR A 88 -8.05 -2.30 12.92
CA THR A 88 -7.16 -3.15 13.73
C THR A 88 -7.09 -4.58 13.18
N ILE A 89 -8.24 -5.17 12.82
CA ILE A 89 -8.30 -6.51 12.24
C ILE A 89 -7.51 -6.57 10.93
N LEU A 90 -7.77 -5.63 10.01
CA LEU A 90 -7.13 -5.63 8.70
C LEU A 90 -5.62 -5.41 8.78
N ARG A 91 -5.14 -4.54 9.65
CA ARG A 91 -3.70 -4.36 9.87
C ARG A 91 -3.04 -5.63 10.38
N GLY A 92 -3.71 -6.35 11.29
CA GLY A 92 -3.22 -7.64 11.78
C GLY A 92 -3.19 -8.70 10.68
N GLU A 93 -4.29 -8.86 9.92
CA GLU A 93 -4.37 -9.83 8.83
C GLU A 93 -3.38 -9.54 7.70
N LEU A 94 -3.21 -8.25 7.33
CA LEU A 94 -2.23 -7.82 6.33
C LEU A 94 -0.80 -8.10 6.80
N ALA A 95 -0.46 -7.77 8.04
CA ALA A 95 0.87 -8.06 8.61
C ALA A 95 1.16 -9.56 8.62
N ASP A 96 0.19 -10.37 9.04
CA ASP A 96 0.27 -11.83 9.05
C ASP A 96 0.45 -12.41 7.63
N ARG A 97 -0.27 -11.86 6.64
CA ARG A 97 -0.15 -12.28 5.24
C ARG A 97 1.21 -11.89 4.67
N LEU A 98 1.65 -10.64 4.89
CA LEU A 98 2.95 -10.17 4.41
C LEU A 98 4.13 -10.93 5.04
N ALA A 99 3.98 -11.43 6.26
CA ALA A 99 4.98 -12.29 6.89
C ALA A 99 5.07 -13.69 6.25
N ARG A 100 4.03 -14.14 5.53
CA ARG A 100 3.94 -15.50 4.95
C ARG A 100 4.12 -15.55 3.43
N VAL A 101 3.89 -14.46 2.72
CA VAL A 101 4.12 -14.40 1.26
C VAL A 101 5.60 -14.54 0.94
N SER A 102 5.90 -14.95 -0.28
CA SER A 102 7.29 -15.08 -0.73
C SER A 102 8.02 -13.73 -0.71
N LEU A 103 9.34 -13.75 -0.47
CA LEU A 103 10.16 -12.55 -0.56
C LEU A 103 10.15 -11.96 -1.97
N GLY A 104 9.91 -12.78 -2.99
CA GLY A 104 9.71 -12.36 -4.37
C GLY A 104 8.48 -11.47 -4.54
N TYR A 105 7.36 -11.84 -3.91
CA TYR A 105 6.15 -11.02 -3.92
C TYR A 105 6.42 -9.62 -3.35
N LEU A 106 7.14 -9.54 -2.21
CA LEU A 106 7.51 -8.26 -1.60
C LEU A 106 8.44 -7.43 -2.51
N HIS A 107 9.36 -8.10 -3.21
CA HIS A 107 10.28 -7.46 -4.14
C HIS A 107 9.56 -6.91 -5.38
N ASP A 108 8.64 -7.69 -5.96
CA ASP A 108 7.92 -7.34 -7.20
C ASP A 108 6.94 -6.17 -6.99
N HIS A 109 6.27 -6.11 -5.84
CA HIS A 109 5.32 -5.02 -5.51
C HIS A 109 6.00 -3.78 -4.94
N GLY A 110 7.16 -3.95 -4.29
CA GLY A 110 7.91 -2.88 -3.66
C GLY A 110 7.30 -2.37 -2.34
N ALA A 111 8.16 -1.92 -1.43
CA ALA A 111 7.75 -1.48 -0.09
C ALA A 111 6.75 -0.31 -0.11
N ALA A 112 6.91 0.65 -1.02
CA ALA A 112 6.04 1.82 -1.10
C ALA A 112 4.58 1.47 -1.42
N ALA A 113 4.33 0.54 -2.36
CA ALA A 113 2.99 0.11 -2.72
C ALA A 113 2.32 -0.65 -1.57
N LEU A 114 3.04 -1.56 -0.92
CA LEU A 114 2.53 -2.32 0.23
C LEU A 114 2.27 -1.43 1.45
N THR A 115 3.14 -0.44 1.71
CA THR A 115 2.93 0.57 2.76
C THR A 115 1.65 1.38 2.50
N LYS A 116 1.41 1.77 1.24
CA LYS A 116 0.18 2.47 0.85
C LYS A 116 -1.06 1.64 1.17
N VAL A 117 -1.06 0.33 0.87
CA VAL A 117 -2.18 -0.56 1.21
C VAL A 117 -2.37 -0.62 2.73
N MET A 118 -1.31 -0.82 3.50
CA MET A 118 -1.38 -0.94 4.97
C MET A 118 -1.80 0.36 5.67
N GLN A 119 -1.45 1.52 5.14
CA GLN A 119 -1.72 2.80 5.77
C GLN A 119 -2.89 3.53 5.12
N ASP A 120 -2.81 3.84 3.82
CA ASP A 120 -3.76 4.72 3.16
C ASP A 120 -5.06 4.00 2.78
N ASP A 121 -4.98 2.78 2.22
CA ASP A 121 -6.17 2.05 1.83
C ASP A 121 -6.95 1.55 3.06
N VAL A 122 -6.28 1.11 4.13
CA VAL A 122 -6.93 0.77 5.40
C VAL A 122 -7.59 1.99 6.02
N ARG A 123 -6.94 3.17 6.00
CA ARG A 123 -7.53 4.44 6.46
C ARG A 123 -8.70 4.87 5.58
N GLY A 124 -8.59 4.70 4.27
CA GLY A 124 -9.69 4.97 3.33
C GLY A 124 -10.94 4.13 3.63
N LEU A 125 -10.74 2.87 3.96
CA LEU A 125 -11.83 1.97 4.35
C LEU A 125 -12.41 2.32 5.74
N HIS A 126 -11.58 2.79 6.69
CA HIS A 126 -12.05 3.34 7.96
C HIS A 126 -12.99 4.53 7.72
N ALA A 127 -12.56 5.53 6.92
CA ALA A 127 -13.38 6.69 6.60
C ALA A 127 -14.70 6.28 5.91
N PHE A 128 -14.64 5.32 4.99
CA PHE A 128 -15.84 4.76 4.38
C PHE A 128 -16.83 4.22 5.42
N ILE A 129 -16.40 3.38 6.36
CA ILE A 129 -17.31 2.78 7.35
C ILE A 129 -17.81 3.81 8.37
N ALA A 130 -16.90 4.66 8.87
CA ALA A 130 -17.24 5.67 9.87
C ALA A 130 -18.28 6.65 9.36
N ASP A 131 -18.07 7.20 8.17
CA ASP A 131 -18.83 8.32 7.63
C ASP A 131 -20.00 7.88 6.74
N SER A 132 -19.85 6.78 5.96
CA SER A 132 -20.93 6.31 5.08
C SER A 132 -22.14 5.81 5.87
N THR A 133 -21.95 5.17 7.02
CA THR A 133 -23.04 4.58 7.83
C THR A 133 -24.11 5.60 8.22
N PRO A 134 -23.80 6.77 8.81
CA PRO A 134 -24.80 7.80 9.08
C PRO A 134 -25.28 8.50 7.78
N LEU A 135 -24.44 8.59 6.74
CA LEU A 135 -24.84 9.17 5.45
C LEU A 135 -25.89 8.33 4.71
N TYR A 136 -25.87 6.99 4.83
CA TYR A 136 -26.91 6.14 4.24
C TYR A 136 -28.31 6.52 4.71
N ALA A 137 -28.47 6.73 6.01
CA ALA A 137 -29.76 7.13 6.56
C ALA A 137 -30.19 8.51 6.02
N ARG A 138 -29.26 9.48 5.95
CA ARG A 138 -29.55 10.82 5.43
C ARG A 138 -29.80 10.84 3.93
N ALA A 139 -29.08 10.03 3.15
CA ALA A 139 -29.19 9.98 1.70
C ALA A 139 -30.47 9.26 1.23
N TYR A 140 -30.91 8.23 1.94
CA TYR A 140 -32.03 7.39 1.52
C TYR A 140 -33.21 7.46 2.47
N ALA A 141 -33.00 7.26 3.79
CA ALA A 141 -34.13 7.21 4.73
C ALA A 141 -34.79 8.58 4.92
N ALA A 142 -34.02 9.67 5.00
CA ALA A 142 -34.58 11.01 5.21
C ALA A 142 -35.51 11.44 4.08
N PRO A 143 -35.14 11.41 2.78
CA PRO A 143 -36.07 11.81 1.72
C PRO A 143 -37.29 10.88 1.61
N LEU A 144 -37.13 9.57 1.81
CA LEU A 144 -38.24 8.63 1.76
C LEU A 144 -39.24 8.86 2.89
N ILE A 145 -38.78 9.06 4.12
CA ILE A 145 -39.62 9.35 5.28
C ILE A 145 -40.29 10.71 5.09
N SER A 146 -39.55 11.74 4.70
CA SER A 146 -40.14 13.06 4.44
C SER A 146 -41.20 13.02 3.34
N PHE A 147 -40.96 12.32 2.24
CA PHE A 147 -41.91 12.16 1.16
C PHE A 147 -43.16 11.40 1.61
N ALA A 148 -43.00 10.26 2.32
CA ALA A 148 -44.12 9.51 2.84
C ALA A 148 -44.99 10.34 3.79
N VAL A 149 -44.38 11.10 4.69
CA VAL A 149 -45.10 11.99 5.61
C VAL A 149 -45.77 13.11 4.85
N LEU A 150 -45.12 13.74 3.86
CA LEU A 150 -45.73 14.78 3.04
C LEU A 150 -46.97 14.28 2.28
N LEU A 151 -46.97 13.04 1.77
CA LEU A 151 -48.12 12.44 1.11
C LEU A 151 -49.35 12.33 2.06
N PHE A 152 -49.10 12.05 3.35
CA PHE A 152 -50.19 12.02 4.35
C PHE A 152 -50.63 13.41 4.78
N VAL A 153 -49.73 14.40 4.80
CA VAL A 153 -50.04 15.77 5.23
C VAL A 153 -50.81 16.53 4.13
N ASP A 154 -50.28 16.58 2.91
CA ASP A 154 -50.94 17.07 1.69
C ASP A 154 -50.28 16.47 0.45
N TRP A 155 -50.97 15.54 -0.23
CA TRP A 155 -50.43 14.83 -1.39
C TRP A 155 -50.14 15.75 -2.58
N ARG A 156 -50.88 16.88 -2.72
CA ARG A 156 -50.71 17.85 -3.83
C ARG A 156 -49.34 18.55 -3.72
N LEU A 157 -49.02 19.05 -2.53
CA LEU A 157 -47.73 19.72 -2.27
C LEU A 157 -46.60 18.71 -2.25
N ALA A 158 -46.81 17.45 -1.81
CA ALA A 158 -45.85 16.38 -1.94
C ALA A 158 -45.47 16.13 -3.41
N MET A 159 -46.44 16.11 -4.31
CA MET A 159 -46.17 15.95 -5.75
C MET A 159 -45.44 17.16 -6.35
N VAL A 160 -45.71 18.38 -5.91
CA VAL A 160 -44.95 19.58 -6.31
C VAL A 160 -43.50 19.45 -5.90
N ALA A 161 -43.21 19.08 -4.65
CA ALA A 161 -41.84 18.86 -4.18
C ALA A 161 -41.12 17.75 -4.98
N ALA A 162 -41.82 16.62 -5.21
CA ALA A 162 -41.29 15.52 -6.01
C ALA A 162 -41.00 15.93 -7.46
N ALA A 163 -41.86 16.75 -8.08
CA ALA A 163 -41.66 17.23 -9.45
C ALA A 163 -40.43 18.14 -9.57
N VAL A 164 -40.19 19.03 -8.61
CA VAL A 164 -39.02 19.89 -8.58
C VAL A 164 -37.75 19.06 -8.44
N LEU A 165 -37.72 18.08 -7.53
CA LEU A 165 -36.60 17.17 -7.35
C LEU A 165 -36.34 16.29 -8.58
N ALA A 166 -37.40 15.76 -9.20
CA ALA A 166 -37.29 14.96 -10.41
C ALA A 166 -36.71 15.80 -11.57
N ALA A 167 -37.18 17.03 -11.74
CA ALA A 167 -36.61 17.94 -12.74
C ALA A 167 -35.10 18.22 -12.48
N GLY A 168 -34.74 18.49 -11.24
CA GLY A 168 -33.36 18.68 -10.84
C GLY A 168 -32.49 17.44 -11.08
N MET A 169 -33.03 16.23 -10.77
CA MET A 169 -32.33 14.97 -11.00
C MET A 169 -32.12 14.67 -12.49
N VAL A 170 -33.12 14.98 -13.33
CA VAL A 170 -32.99 14.84 -14.80
C VAL A 170 -31.88 15.76 -15.33
N VAL A 171 -31.90 17.05 -14.95
CA VAL A 171 -30.85 18.01 -15.35
C VAL A 171 -29.48 17.54 -14.88
N PHE A 172 -29.35 17.10 -13.64
CA PHE A 172 -28.10 16.61 -13.09
C PHE A 172 -27.60 15.34 -13.80
N SER A 173 -28.48 14.37 -14.07
CA SER A 173 -28.11 13.12 -14.74
C SER A 173 -27.67 13.35 -16.20
N LEU A 174 -28.34 14.24 -16.90
CA LEU A 174 -27.93 14.66 -18.26
C LEU A 174 -26.54 15.34 -18.25
N THR A 175 -26.28 16.14 -17.23
CA THR A 175 -24.97 16.80 -17.05
C THR A 175 -23.87 15.78 -16.82
N VAL A 176 -24.07 14.84 -15.90
CA VAL A 176 -23.09 13.78 -15.57
C VAL A 176 -22.83 12.89 -16.78
N ARG A 177 -23.89 12.52 -17.51
CA ARG A 177 -23.75 11.71 -18.74
C ARG A 177 -22.90 12.40 -19.81
N ASN A 178 -23.08 13.69 -20.01
CA ASN A 178 -22.34 14.47 -21.02
C ASN A 178 -20.92 14.84 -20.56
N ALA A 179 -20.61 14.70 -19.26
CA ALA A 179 -19.33 15.07 -18.67
C ALA A 179 -18.26 13.97 -18.76
N GLY A 180 -18.61 12.76 -19.16
CA GLY A 180 -17.75 11.58 -19.04
C GLY A 180 -16.38 11.74 -19.73
N GLU A 181 -16.35 12.14 -20.99
CA GLU A 181 -15.10 12.35 -21.74
C GLU A 181 -14.25 13.49 -21.19
N SER A 182 -14.87 14.62 -20.85
CA SER A 182 -14.19 15.79 -20.28
C SER A 182 -13.61 15.46 -18.89
N THR A 183 -14.31 14.64 -18.10
CA THR A 183 -13.84 14.19 -16.78
C THR A 183 -12.67 13.22 -16.91
N ALA A 184 -12.70 12.31 -17.89
CA ALA A 184 -11.59 11.40 -18.17
C ALA A 184 -10.32 12.16 -18.59
N ALA A 185 -10.45 13.15 -19.49
CA ALA A 185 -9.36 14.00 -19.93
C ALA A 185 -8.76 14.82 -18.76
N TYR A 186 -9.62 15.40 -17.91
CA TYR A 186 -9.19 16.10 -16.70
C TYR A 186 -8.42 15.18 -15.74
N ASN A 187 -8.91 13.97 -15.47
CA ASN A 187 -8.23 13.03 -14.61
C ASN A 187 -6.89 12.57 -15.18
N ALA A 188 -6.79 12.35 -16.49
CA ALA A 188 -5.53 12.01 -17.16
C ALA A 188 -4.50 13.15 -17.07
N ALA A 189 -4.92 14.40 -17.25
CA ALA A 189 -4.04 15.56 -17.11
C ALA A 189 -3.56 15.75 -15.66
N ARG A 190 -4.42 15.50 -14.66
CA ARG A 190 -4.07 15.50 -13.24
C ARG A 190 -3.02 14.44 -12.90
N GLU A 191 -3.13 13.24 -13.46
CA GLU A 191 -2.15 12.16 -13.29
C GLU A 191 -0.79 12.54 -13.88
N GLN A 192 -0.78 13.20 -15.06
CA GLN A 192 0.45 13.70 -15.68
C GLN A 192 1.15 14.74 -14.78
N VAL A 193 0.41 15.64 -14.13
CA VAL A 193 0.99 16.60 -13.18
C VAL A 193 1.62 15.87 -11.99
N ASN A 194 0.91 14.91 -11.40
CA ASN A 194 1.44 14.14 -10.28
C ASN A 194 2.77 13.44 -10.65
N THR A 195 2.82 12.81 -11.84
CA THR A 195 4.03 12.17 -12.35
C THR A 195 5.17 13.18 -12.55
N ALA A 196 4.87 14.34 -13.17
CA ALA A 196 5.85 15.39 -13.41
C ALA A 196 6.40 16.01 -12.11
N VAL A 197 5.57 16.16 -11.07
CA VAL A 197 6.02 16.64 -9.75
C VAL A 197 7.00 15.64 -9.11
N VAL A 198 6.65 14.35 -9.11
CA VAL A 198 7.52 13.32 -8.54
C VAL A 198 8.86 13.27 -9.27
N GLU A 199 8.83 13.28 -10.62
CA GLU A 199 10.06 13.32 -11.44
C GLU A 199 10.90 14.57 -11.12
N PHE A 200 10.28 15.75 -11.07
CA PHE A 200 10.96 17.01 -10.79
C PHE A 200 11.63 17.02 -9.41
N VAL A 201 10.93 16.55 -8.36
CA VAL A 201 11.48 16.49 -7.00
C VAL A 201 12.62 15.47 -6.90
N GLN A 202 12.47 14.29 -7.51
CA GLN A 202 13.52 13.26 -7.50
C GLN A 202 14.75 13.68 -8.32
N ALA A 203 14.55 14.38 -9.42
CA ALA A 203 15.62 14.88 -10.28
C ALA A 203 16.27 16.16 -9.77
N MET A 204 15.80 16.78 -8.69
CA MET A 204 16.28 18.09 -8.22
C MET A 204 17.79 18.19 -8.03
N PRO A 205 18.53 17.18 -7.49
CA PRO A 205 19.98 17.24 -7.41
C PRO A 205 20.65 17.34 -8.79
N VAL A 206 20.12 16.59 -9.78
CA VAL A 206 20.61 16.60 -11.16
C VAL A 206 20.28 17.93 -11.84
N VAL A 207 19.05 18.41 -11.66
CA VAL A 207 18.57 19.71 -12.20
C VAL A 207 19.45 20.84 -11.71
N ARG A 208 19.72 20.93 -10.41
CA ARG A 208 20.57 21.99 -9.84
C ARG A 208 22.03 21.93 -10.30
N THR A 209 22.51 20.72 -10.64
CA THR A 209 23.92 20.54 -11.03
C THR A 209 24.14 20.77 -12.52
N PHE A 210 23.19 20.36 -13.38
CA PHE A 210 23.44 20.28 -14.83
C PHE A 210 22.46 21.09 -15.70
N ASP A 211 21.24 21.38 -15.24
CA ASP A 211 20.18 21.92 -16.11
C ASP A 211 19.86 23.40 -15.83
N GLY A 212 20.44 24.01 -14.78
CA GLY A 212 20.03 25.37 -14.37
C GLY A 212 18.52 25.51 -14.09
N GLY A 213 17.74 24.44 -14.23
CA GLY A 213 16.31 24.39 -13.95
C GLY A 213 15.38 24.58 -15.15
N GLU A 214 15.89 24.99 -16.32
CA GLU A 214 15.03 25.39 -17.46
C GLU A 214 14.30 24.19 -18.10
N THR A 215 14.97 23.10 -18.40
CA THR A 215 14.38 21.96 -19.14
C THR A 215 13.42 21.13 -18.27
N SER A 216 13.82 20.82 -17.05
CA SER A 216 13.01 20.01 -16.13
C SER A 216 11.84 20.82 -15.58
N PHE A 217 12.03 22.10 -15.28
CA PHE A 217 10.95 23.02 -14.92
C PHE A 217 9.97 23.20 -16.07
N GLY A 218 10.46 23.31 -17.31
CA GLY A 218 9.63 23.43 -18.49
C GLY A 218 8.72 22.21 -18.76
N ARG A 219 9.14 20.99 -18.37
CA ARG A 219 8.26 19.80 -18.43
C ARG A 219 7.14 19.85 -17.41
N TYR A 220 7.48 20.19 -16.17
CA TYR A 220 6.49 20.39 -15.12
C TYR A 220 5.50 21.52 -15.47
N GLN A 221 6.02 22.67 -15.93
CA GLN A 221 5.20 23.81 -16.37
C GLN A 221 4.22 23.40 -17.48
N ARG A 222 4.67 22.68 -18.50
CA ARG A 222 3.80 22.20 -19.59
C ARG A 222 2.72 21.23 -19.08
N ALA A 223 3.04 20.34 -18.14
CA ALA A 223 2.05 19.46 -17.53
C ALA A 223 0.99 20.28 -16.75
N LEU A 224 1.42 21.31 -16.03
CA LEU A 224 0.55 22.21 -15.29
C LEU A 224 -0.34 23.05 -16.23
N ASP A 225 0.22 23.58 -17.31
CA ASP A 225 -0.52 24.35 -18.30
C ASP A 225 -1.57 23.49 -19.02
N ASN A 226 -1.21 22.24 -19.37
CA ASN A 226 -2.16 21.28 -19.93
C ASN A 226 -3.28 20.95 -18.93
N TYR A 227 -2.95 20.69 -17.67
CA TYR A 227 -3.92 20.47 -16.62
C TYR A 227 -4.87 21.68 -16.45
N LEU A 228 -4.33 22.89 -16.45
CA LEU A 228 -5.12 24.12 -16.36
C LEU A 228 -6.07 24.28 -17.55
N ALA A 229 -5.58 24.00 -18.76
CA ALA A 229 -6.40 24.02 -19.97
C ALA A 229 -7.54 23.00 -19.91
N MET A 230 -7.24 21.76 -19.47
CA MET A 230 -8.23 20.69 -19.29
C MET A 230 -9.23 21.04 -18.18
N LEU A 231 -8.77 21.63 -17.06
CA LEU A 231 -9.62 22.10 -15.96
C LEU A 231 -10.60 23.19 -16.44
N ILE A 232 -10.10 24.18 -17.16
CA ILE A 232 -10.92 25.26 -17.72
C ILE A 232 -11.92 24.71 -18.73
N GLY A 233 -11.48 23.80 -19.62
CA GLY A 233 -12.35 23.13 -20.58
C GLY A 233 -13.45 22.32 -19.89
N TRP A 234 -13.10 21.52 -18.90
CA TRP A 234 -14.06 20.77 -18.07
C TRP A 234 -15.05 21.69 -17.36
N TYR A 235 -14.54 22.76 -16.74
CA TYR A 235 -15.40 23.73 -16.04
C TYR A 235 -16.35 24.48 -16.98
N ARG A 236 -15.95 24.76 -18.20
CA ARG A 236 -16.83 25.38 -19.22
C ARG A 236 -17.86 24.41 -19.77
N SER A 237 -17.48 23.16 -20.02
CA SER A 237 -18.39 22.14 -20.59
C SER A 237 -19.40 21.63 -19.56
N VAL A 238 -18.96 21.43 -18.32
CA VAL A 238 -19.77 20.80 -17.25
C VAL A 238 -20.34 21.84 -16.28
N GLY A 239 -19.62 22.93 -16.05
CA GLY A 239 -19.87 23.89 -14.96
C GLY A 239 -21.24 24.58 -15.04
N GLY A 240 -21.71 24.93 -16.23
CA GLY A 240 -23.02 25.57 -16.41
C GLY A 240 -24.18 24.67 -16.04
N SER A 241 -24.23 23.49 -16.65
CA SER A 241 -25.30 22.51 -16.41
C SER A 241 -25.21 21.87 -15.02
N ALA A 242 -23.98 21.64 -14.51
CA ALA A 242 -23.81 21.15 -13.13
C ALA A 242 -24.30 22.16 -12.10
N ARG A 243 -23.99 23.45 -12.28
CA ARG A 243 -24.52 24.52 -11.39
C ARG A 243 -26.04 24.59 -11.45
N THR A 244 -26.62 24.54 -12.64
CA THR A 244 -28.08 24.57 -12.79
C THR A 244 -28.72 23.34 -12.12
N GLY A 245 -28.17 22.15 -12.32
CA GLY A 245 -28.60 20.94 -11.63
C GLY A 245 -28.47 21.04 -10.12
N MET A 246 -27.33 21.51 -9.61
CA MET A 246 -27.12 21.71 -8.17
C MET A 246 -28.02 22.81 -7.59
N LEU A 247 -28.26 23.90 -8.33
CA LEU A 247 -29.19 24.94 -7.89
C LEU A 247 -30.62 24.40 -7.80
N MET A 248 -31.08 23.60 -8.78
CA MET A 248 -32.41 22.99 -8.74
C MET A 248 -32.57 21.96 -7.62
N LEU A 249 -31.50 21.29 -7.26
CA LEU A 249 -31.46 20.30 -6.18
C LEU A 249 -31.17 20.94 -4.80
N ASN A 250 -30.94 22.26 -4.75
CA ASN A 250 -30.87 23.01 -3.50
C ASN A 250 -32.28 23.13 -2.87
N PRO A 251 -32.39 23.23 -1.53
CA PRO A 251 -33.69 23.45 -0.88
C PRO A 251 -34.48 24.66 -1.35
N ALA A 252 -33.81 25.72 -1.85
CA ALA A 252 -34.45 26.97 -2.22
C ALA A 252 -35.51 26.86 -3.34
N PRO A 253 -35.27 26.21 -4.50
CA PRO A 253 -36.29 26.01 -5.53
C PRO A 253 -37.50 25.23 -5.03
N THR A 254 -37.27 24.17 -4.24
CA THR A 254 -38.38 23.41 -3.62
C THR A 254 -39.15 24.29 -2.66
N LEU A 255 -38.49 25.09 -1.82
CA LEU A 255 -39.11 26.03 -0.92
C LEU A 255 -39.97 27.05 -1.68
N ILE A 256 -39.42 27.68 -2.75
CA ILE A 256 -40.16 28.64 -3.58
C ILE A 256 -41.37 27.99 -4.21
N ALA A 257 -41.26 26.81 -4.80
CA ALA A 257 -42.37 26.10 -5.42
C ALA A 257 -43.48 25.78 -4.40
N LEU A 258 -43.10 25.30 -3.21
CA LEU A 258 -44.05 25.01 -2.13
C LEU A 258 -44.67 26.27 -1.52
N LEU A 259 -43.94 27.39 -1.45
CA LEU A 259 -44.50 28.67 -1.04
C LEU A 259 -45.58 29.14 -2.03
N TRP A 260 -45.28 29.17 -3.34
CA TRP A 260 -46.23 29.63 -4.36
C TRP A 260 -47.45 28.71 -4.48
N ALA A 261 -47.23 27.39 -4.59
CA ALA A 261 -48.33 26.42 -4.69
C ALA A 261 -49.20 26.41 -3.41
N GLY A 262 -48.54 26.44 -2.25
CA GLY A 262 -49.25 26.48 -0.97
C GLY A 262 -50.00 27.78 -0.76
N PHE A 263 -49.42 28.94 -1.17
CA PHE A 263 -50.12 30.22 -1.10
C PHE A 263 -51.38 30.25 -1.97
N TYR A 264 -51.32 29.65 -3.19
CA TYR A 264 -52.47 29.51 -4.07
C TYR A 264 -53.60 28.74 -3.40
N TRP A 265 -53.32 27.55 -2.82
CA TRP A 265 -54.33 26.73 -2.17
C TRP A 265 -54.78 27.29 -0.82
N PHE A 266 -53.94 28.04 -0.11
CA PHE A 266 -54.29 28.75 1.11
C PHE A 266 -55.32 29.87 0.81
N CYS A 267 -55.09 30.70 -0.23
CA CYS A 267 -56.03 31.73 -0.65
C CYS A 267 -57.35 31.16 -1.18
N ALA A 268 -57.38 29.90 -1.64
CA ALA A 268 -58.56 29.19 -2.08
C ALA A 268 -59.31 28.45 -0.92
N ASP A 269 -58.94 28.70 0.33
CA ASP A 269 -59.44 28.01 1.54
C ASP A 269 -59.32 26.47 1.48
N ALA A 270 -58.43 25.97 0.61
CA ALA A 270 -58.24 24.54 0.39
C ALA A 270 -57.09 23.93 1.20
N LEU A 271 -56.31 24.76 1.93
CA LEU A 271 -55.14 24.35 2.71
C LEU A 271 -55.05 25.16 4.02
N PRO A 272 -55.11 24.50 5.19
CA PRO A 272 -54.85 25.16 6.48
C PRO A 272 -53.42 25.69 6.59
N PHE A 273 -53.20 26.82 7.24
CA PHE A 273 -51.89 27.43 7.41
C PHE A 273 -50.90 26.49 8.09
N GLY A 274 -51.28 25.77 9.15
CA GLY A 274 -50.38 24.84 9.84
C GLY A 274 -49.98 23.65 8.98
N THR A 275 -50.85 23.16 8.10
CA THR A 275 -50.52 22.13 7.11
C THR A 275 -49.51 22.67 6.12
N TRP A 276 -49.71 23.89 5.60
CA TRP A 276 -48.77 24.53 4.71
C TRP A 276 -47.40 24.73 5.37
N LEU A 277 -47.35 25.22 6.62
CA LEU A 277 -46.13 25.37 7.40
C LEU A 277 -45.41 24.04 7.61
N ALA A 278 -46.14 22.96 7.93
CA ALA A 278 -45.56 21.62 8.06
C ALA A 278 -44.92 21.15 6.75
N VAL A 279 -45.55 21.40 5.61
CA VAL A 279 -45.02 21.05 4.29
C VAL A 279 -43.78 21.87 3.97
N LEU A 280 -43.72 23.15 4.30
CA LEU A 280 -42.53 23.99 4.09
C LEU A 280 -41.32 23.48 4.89
N LEU A 281 -41.54 23.08 6.14
CA LEU A 281 -40.48 22.54 7.02
C LEU A 281 -39.95 21.16 6.57
N LEU A 282 -40.85 20.31 6.08
CA LEU A 282 -40.48 18.94 5.65
C LEU A 282 -40.00 18.88 4.20
N GLY A 283 -40.61 19.67 3.31
CA GLY A 283 -40.33 19.64 1.87
C GLY A 283 -38.88 20.05 1.52
N THR A 284 -38.33 21.00 2.27
CA THR A 284 -36.92 21.40 2.12
C THR A 284 -35.96 20.27 2.51
N GLY A 285 -36.31 19.44 3.48
CA GLY A 285 -35.49 18.30 3.91
C GLY A 285 -35.33 17.19 2.84
N MET A 286 -36.27 17.11 1.88
CA MET A 286 -36.11 16.19 0.74
C MET A 286 -34.97 16.61 -0.19
N ALA A 287 -34.82 17.90 -0.45
CA ALA A 287 -33.74 18.43 -1.32
C ALA A 287 -32.35 18.35 -0.67
N GLU A 288 -32.27 18.47 0.66
CA GLU A 288 -31.02 18.34 1.40
C GLU A 288 -30.38 16.93 1.30
N ALA A 289 -31.11 15.90 0.89
CA ALA A 289 -30.60 14.53 0.79
C ALA A 289 -29.61 14.32 -0.35
N LEU A 290 -29.54 15.20 -1.33
CA LEU A 290 -28.67 15.01 -2.49
C LEU A 290 -27.18 15.17 -2.15
N THR A 291 -26.81 16.15 -1.34
CA THR A 291 -25.40 16.32 -0.91
C THR A 291 -24.89 15.09 -0.16
N PRO A 292 -25.61 14.52 0.84
CA PRO A 292 -25.28 13.23 1.42
C PRO A 292 -25.17 12.08 0.41
N TYR A 293 -26.05 12.05 -0.61
CA TYR A 293 -26.02 11.03 -1.65
C TYR A 293 -24.73 11.10 -2.49
N ILE A 294 -24.32 12.27 -2.95
CA ILE A 294 -23.10 12.48 -3.72
C ILE A 294 -21.87 12.11 -2.87
N SER A 295 -21.82 12.57 -1.62
CA SER A 295 -20.75 12.24 -0.69
C SER A 295 -20.66 10.73 -0.42
N LEU A 296 -21.80 10.08 -0.25
CA LEU A 296 -21.88 8.64 -0.07
C LEU A 296 -21.38 7.88 -1.31
N TYR A 297 -21.76 8.31 -2.51
CA TYR A 297 -21.27 7.72 -3.76
C TYR A 297 -19.73 7.77 -3.85
N HIS A 298 -19.11 8.91 -3.56
CA HIS A 298 -17.67 9.04 -3.53
C HIS A 298 -17.01 8.15 -2.48
N LEU A 299 -17.57 8.07 -1.28
CA LEU A 299 -17.06 7.20 -0.23
C LEU A 299 -17.15 5.72 -0.61
N ILE A 300 -18.24 5.31 -1.27
CA ILE A 300 -18.41 3.93 -1.77
C ILE A 300 -17.37 3.60 -2.82
N GLU A 301 -17.16 4.47 -3.81
CA GLU A 301 -16.16 4.24 -4.87
C GLU A 301 -14.72 4.18 -4.31
N GLN A 302 -14.37 5.12 -3.44
CA GLN A 302 -13.06 5.08 -2.77
C GLN A 302 -12.89 3.85 -1.88
N GLY A 303 -13.89 3.52 -1.08
CA GLY A 303 -13.88 2.34 -0.23
C GLY A 303 -13.78 1.03 -1.03
N LYS A 304 -14.43 0.97 -2.21
CA LYS A 304 -14.34 -0.18 -3.12
C LYS A 304 -12.92 -0.37 -3.65
N ILE A 305 -12.28 0.71 -4.14
CA ILE A 305 -10.91 0.66 -4.65
C ILE A 305 -9.93 0.23 -3.55
N SER A 306 -10.06 0.80 -2.34
CA SER A 306 -9.23 0.43 -1.21
C SER A 306 -9.45 -1.03 -0.79
N ALA A 307 -10.70 -1.49 -0.76
CA ALA A 307 -11.04 -2.88 -0.44
C ALA A 307 -10.48 -3.87 -1.46
N GLU A 308 -10.52 -3.55 -2.77
CA GLU A 308 -9.96 -4.39 -3.83
C GLU A 308 -8.45 -4.57 -3.66
N ARG A 309 -7.70 -3.49 -3.36
CA ARG A 309 -6.25 -3.56 -3.11
C ARG A 309 -5.91 -4.33 -1.84
N ILE A 310 -6.66 -4.13 -0.77
CA ILE A 310 -6.48 -4.88 0.48
C ILE A 310 -6.72 -6.37 0.25
N ILE A 311 -7.79 -6.73 -0.47
CA ILE A 311 -8.12 -8.12 -0.79
C ILE A 311 -7.03 -8.74 -1.67
N GLU A 312 -6.49 -8.01 -2.65
CA GLU A 312 -5.38 -8.47 -3.49
C GLU A 312 -4.18 -8.91 -2.64
N VAL A 313 -3.80 -8.13 -1.62
CA VAL A 313 -2.72 -8.49 -0.70
C VAL A 313 -3.11 -9.64 0.22
N LEU A 314 -4.34 -9.66 0.76
CA LEU A 314 -4.82 -10.74 1.64
C LEU A 314 -4.95 -12.09 0.90
N ASP A 315 -5.31 -12.07 -0.37
CA ASP A 315 -5.42 -13.26 -1.22
C ASP A 315 -4.11 -13.58 -1.97
N ALA A 316 -3.01 -12.82 -1.70
CA ALA A 316 -1.71 -13.07 -2.31
C ALA A 316 -1.26 -14.52 -2.06
N PHE A 317 -0.69 -15.14 -3.10
CA PHE A 317 -0.30 -16.54 -3.06
C PHE A 317 0.87 -16.76 -2.10
N VAL A 318 0.73 -17.73 -1.20
CA VAL A 318 1.81 -18.21 -0.32
C VAL A 318 2.37 -19.47 -0.94
N LEU A 319 3.71 -19.54 -1.07
CA LEU A 319 4.37 -20.72 -1.64
C LEU A 319 4.09 -21.95 -0.77
N PRO A 320 3.45 -23.00 -1.31
CA PRO A 320 3.10 -24.18 -0.53
C PRO A 320 4.35 -25.03 -0.23
N VAL A 321 4.36 -25.67 0.91
CA VAL A 321 5.33 -26.74 1.20
C VAL A 321 4.80 -28.03 0.59
N LEU A 322 5.58 -28.67 -0.29
CA LEU A 322 5.19 -29.93 -0.92
C LEU A 322 5.37 -31.09 0.04
N ALA A 323 4.44 -32.03 0.01
CA ALA A 323 4.53 -33.27 0.82
C ALA A 323 5.30 -34.36 0.06
N PRO A 324 6.03 -35.25 0.76
CA PRO A 324 6.33 -35.22 2.19
C PRO A 324 7.37 -34.13 2.52
N PRO A 325 7.34 -33.51 3.72
CA PRO A 325 8.38 -32.59 4.16
C PRO A 325 9.74 -33.33 4.22
N GLN A 326 10.80 -32.61 3.82
CA GLN A 326 12.17 -33.10 3.81
C GLN A 326 13.04 -32.29 4.78
N THR A 327 14.19 -32.84 5.14
CA THR A 327 15.24 -32.16 5.93
C THR A 327 16.56 -32.28 5.20
N PRO A 328 17.34 -31.17 5.09
CA PRO A 328 18.67 -31.20 4.50
C PRO A 328 19.62 -32.14 5.29
N GLN A 329 20.42 -32.92 4.60
CA GLN A 329 21.42 -33.78 5.22
C GLN A 329 22.76 -33.04 5.43
N ASP A 330 23.09 -32.10 4.55
CA ASP A 330 24.26 -31.26 4.61
C ASP A 330 23.96 -29.84 4.07
N ALA A 331 24.98 -29.01 3.89
CA ALA A 331 24.86 -27.65 3.39
C ALA A 331 25.19 -27.50 1.88
N GLY A 332 25.27 -28.59 1.13
CA GLY A 332 25.49 -28.53 -0.31
C GLY A 332 24.29 -27.97 -1.06
N VAL A 333 24.53 -27.16 -2.10
CA VAL A 333 23.48 -26.57 -2.94
C VAL A 333 23.60 -27.12 -4.36
N CYS A 334 22.50 -27.68 -4.88
CA CYS A 334 22.45 -28.25 -6.23
C CYS A 334 21.32 -27.64 -7.03
N PHE A 335 21.63 -27.21 -8.27
CA PHE A 335 20.69 -26.78 -9.29
C PHE A 335 20.63 -27.84 -10.39
N GLU A 336 19.43 -28.28 -10.74
CA GLU A 336 19.18 -29.29 -11.77
C GLU A 336 18.21 -28.72 -12.82
N HIS A 337 18.70 -28.38 -14.01
CA HIS A 337 17.92 -27.89 -15.15
C HIS A 337 17.00 -26.72 -14.81
N VAL A 338 17.46 -25.77 -13.98
CA VAL A 338 16.66 -24.68 -13.45
C VAL A 338 16.46 -23.59 -14.52
N SER A 339 15.20 -23.31 -14.83
CA SER A 339 14.80 -22.14 -15.61
C SER A 339 13.84 -21.26 -14.82
N PHE A 340 13.97 -19.96 -14.98
CA PHE A 340 13.15 -18.97 -14.27
C PHE A 340 12.94 -17.70 -15.06
N ARG A 341 11.71 -17.16 -14.99
CA ARG A 341 11.31 -15.91 -15.61
C ARG A 341 10.50 -15.04 -14.64
N TYR A 342 10.89 -13.77 -14.53
CA TYR A 342 10.12 -12.81 -13.72
C TYR A 342 8.73 -12.55 -14.33
N LEU A 343 7.74 -12.36 -13.47
CA LEU A 343 6.38 -12.05 -13.87
C LEU A 343 6.35 -10.80 -14.78
N GLY A 344 5.60 -10.88 -15.89
CA GLY A 344 5.48 -9.78 -16.85
C GLY A 344 6.69 -9.60 -17.79
N ARG A 345 7.76 -10.43 -17.70
CA ARG A 345 8.87 -10.42 -18.64
C ARG A 345 8.70 -11.47 -19.73
N SER A 346 9.13 -11.16 -20.95
CA SER A 346 9.06 -12.10 -22.07
C SER A 346 10.27 -13.05 -22.15
N LYS A 347 11.42 -12.65 -21.56
CA LYS A 347 12.67 -13.42 -21.58
C LYS A 347 12.92 -14.08 -20.23
N ASN A 348 13.47 -15.30 -20.26
CA ASN A 348 13.95 -15.98 -19.09
C ASN A 348 15.12 -15.22 -18.46
N ALA A 349 15.14 -15.14 -17.14
CA ALA A 349 16.26 -14.64 -16.37
C ALA A 349 17.32 -15.72 -16.17
N LEU A 350 16.90 -17.00 -16.11
CA LEU A 350 17.74 -18.19 -16.09
C LEU A 350 17.19 -19.21 -17.07
N THR A 351 18.06 -19.90 -17.79
CA THR A 351 17.69 -20.92 -18.78
C THR A 351 18.61 -22.14 -18.60
N ASP A 352 18.02 -23.27 -18.17
CA ASP A 352 18.67 -24.58 -18.04
C ASP A 352 19.96 -24.57 -17.22
N ILE A 353 19.91 -23.96 -16.04
CA ILE A 353 21.06 -23.84 -15.14
C ILE A 353 21.23 -25.12 -14.34
N SER A 354 22.42 -25.75 -14.45
CA SER A 354 22.78 -26.93 -13.66
C SER A 354 24.19 -26.77 -13.09
N PHE A 355 24.34 -26.84 -11.77
CA PHE A 355 25.60 -26.87 -11.05
C PHE A 355 25.42 -27.42 -9.64
N THR A 356 26.54 -27.80 -9.02
CA THR A 356 26.59 -28.21 -7.62
C THR A 356 27.65 -27.38 -6.90
N ALA A 357 27.27 -26.73 -5.77
CA ALA A 357 28.18 -26.14 -4.81
C ALA A 357 28.34 -27.10 -3.63
N PRO A 358 29.49 -27.78 -3.48
CA PRO A 358 29.69 -28.76 -2.40
C PRO A 358 29.59 -28.11 -1.01
N ALA A 359 29.21 -28.92 0.00
CA ALA A 359 29.19 -28.46 1.38
C ALA A 359 30.58 -27.98 1.83
N GLY A 360 30.64 -26.79 2.45
CA GLY A 360 31.88 -26.18 2.93
C GLY A 360 32.76 -25.53 1.85
N SER A 361 32.30 -25.44 0.59
CA SER A 361 33.05 -24.83 -0.51
C SER A 361 32.68 -23.37 -0.74
N LEU A 362 33.60 -22.61 -1.37
CA LEU A 362 33.39 -21.24 -1.86
C LEU A 362 33.13 -21.29 -3.37
N THR A 363 31.91 -20.98 -3.76
CA THR A 363 31.47 -20.87 -5.16
C THR A 363 31.27 -19.40 -5.55
N ALA A 364 32.04 -18.92 -6.54
CA ALA A 364 31.95 -17.57 -7.06
C ALA A 364 31.10 -17.51 -8.34
N LEU A 365 30.07 -16.65 -8.37
CA LEU A 365 29.27 -16.37 -9.56
C LEU A 365 29.81 -15.10 -10.24
N VAL A 366 30.26 -15.21 -11.49
CA VAL A 366 30.81 -14.12 -12.28
C VAL A 366 30.06 -13.95 -13.60
N GLY A 367 30.12 -12.75 -14.18
CA GLY A 367 29.46 -12.44 -15.44
C GLY A 367 29.04 -10.96 -15.52
N GLY A 368 28.60 -10.53 -16.67
CA GLY A 368 28.16 -9.16 -16.90
C GLY A 368 26.93 -8.76 -16.06
N SER A 369 26.61 -7.46 -16.02
CA SER A 369 25.35 -7.00 -15.44
C SER A 369 24.17 -7.62 -16.19
N GLY A 370 23.14 -8.06 -15.46
CA GLY A 370 21.96 -8.72 -16.04
C GLY A 370 22.20 -10.16 -16.52
N ALA A 371 23.35 -10.79 -16.22
CA ALA A 371 23.63 -12.18 -16.63
C ALA A 371 22.84 -13.25 -15.87
N GLY A 372 22.09 -12.91 -14.79
CA GLY A 372 21.27 -13.84 -14.02
C GLY A 372 21.86 -14.25 -12.66
N LYS A 373 23.04 -13.75 -12.27
CA LYS A 373 23.73 -14.10 -11.01
C LYS A 373 22.87 -13.88 -9.76
N THR A 374 22.35 -12.66 -9.59
CA THR A 374 21.50 -12.28 -8.46
C THR A 374 20.19 -13.10 -8.44
N THR A 375 19.63 -13.41 -9.61
CA THR A 375 18.46 -14.27 -9.72
C THR A 375 18.76 -15.69 -9.22
N ALA A 376 19.89 -16.27 -9.62
CA ALA A 376 20.28 -17.62 -9.18
C ALA A 376 20.41 -17.70 -7.65
N VAL A 377 21.12 -16.78 -7.02
CA VAL A 377 21.30 -16.81 -5.56
C VAL A 377 20.01 -16.51 -4.79
N ARG A 378 19.10 -15.70 -5.33
CA ARG A 378 17.80 -15.41 -4.69
C ARG A 378 16.79 -16.55 -4.80
N LEU A 379 16.96 -17.48 -5.72
CA LEU A 379 16.15 -18.69 -5.79
C LEU A 379 16.48 -19.69 -4.68
N ILE A 380 17.70 -19.68 -4.11
CA ILE A 380 18.12 -20.58 -3.03
C ILE A 380 17.24 -20.39 -1.76
N PRO A 381 17.06 -19.16 -1.22
CA PRO A 381 16.14 -18.93 -0.12
C PRO A 381 14.67 -18.89 -0.55
N ARG A 382 14.37 -19.37 -1.76
CA ARG A 382 13.01 -19.51 -2.30
C ARG A 382 12.23 -18.18 -2.33
N PHE A 383 12.86 -17.11 -2.87
CA PHE A 383 12.14 -15.85 -3.14
C PHE A 383 11.01 -16.11 -4.14
N TRP A 384 11.25 -16.95 -5.11
CA TRP A 384 10.31 -17.48 -6.09
C TRP A 384 10.56 -18.97 -6.27
N ASP A 385 9.58 -19.72 -6.74
CA ASP A 385 9.79 -21.07 -7.27
C ASP A 385 10.31 -20.97 -8.72
N ALA A 386 11.20 -21.92 -9.11
CA ALA A 386 11.63 -22.04 -10.48
C ALA A 386 10.48 -22.48 -11.40
N ASP A 387 10.46 -22.00 -12.65
CA ASP A 387 9.46 -22.43 -13.66
C ASP A 387 9.68 -23.89 -14.06
N SER A 388 10.93 -24.35 -14.11
CA SER A 388 11.30 -25.75 -14.35
C SER A 388 12.58 -26.11 -13.64
N GLY A 389 12.81 -27.43 -13.46
CA GLY A 389 13.96 -27.96 -12.74
C GLY A 389 13.76 -28.04 -11.24
N SER A 390 14.84 -28.30 -10.49
CA SER A 390 14.83 -28.39 -9.04
C SER A 390 16.06 -27.72 -8.43
N ILE A 391 15.89 -27.14 -7.24
CA ILE A 391 16.97 -26.61 -6.39
C ILE A 391 16.95 -27.41 -5.11
N ARG A 392 18.11 -27.97 -4.73
CA ARG A 392 18.23 -28.81 -3.54
C ARG A 392 19.28 -28.27 -2.58
N ILE A 393 19.00 -28.44 -1.30
CA ILE A 393 19.93 -28.18 -0.19
C ILE A 393 20.13 -29.48 0.56
N GLY A 394 21.35 -29.98 0.65
CA GLY A 394 21.65 -31.24 1.32
C GLY A 394 20.81 -32.42 0.79
N GLY A 395 20.59 -32.49 -0.52
CA GLY A 395 19.75 -33.48 -1.20
C GLY A 395 18.22 -33.21 -1.14
N ALA A 396 17.74 -32.35 -0.26
CA ALA A 396 16.33 -32.00 -0.13
C ALA A 396 15.92 -30.89 -1.09
N ASP A 397 14.84 -31.07 -1.85
CA ASP A 397 14.28 -30.01 -2.70
C ASP A 397 13.69 -28.89 -1.83
N ILE A 398 14.07 -27.63 -2.12
CA ILE A 398 13.64 -26.47 -1.33
C ILE A 398 12.12 -26.30 -1.26
N ARG A 399 11.36 -26.87 -2.21
CA ARG A 399 9.90 -26.84 -2.22
C ARG A 399 9.29 -27.77 -1.16
N HIS A 400 10.04 -28.75 -0.66
CA HIS A 400 9.66 -29.67 0.40
C HIS A 400 10.15 -29.22 1.79
N LEU A 401 10.88 -28.10 1.87
CA LEU A 401 11.34 -27.51 3.12
C LEU A 401 10.30 -26.54 3.69
N ALA A 402 10.02 -26.63 4.98
CA ALA A 402 9.27 -25.59 5.68
C ALA A 402 10.06 -24.26 5.63
N PRO A 403 9.41 -23.11 5.52
CA PRO A 403 10.09 -21.80 5.45
C PRO A 403 11.09 -21.59 6.59
N GLU A 404 10.73 -22.00 7.81
CA GLU A 404 11.56 -21.88 9.00
C GLU A 404 12.81 -22.75 8.88
N THR A 405 12.66 -23.98 8.36
CA THR A 405 13.77 -24.91 8.11
C THR A 405 14.70 -24.37 7.04
N LEU A 406 14.16 -23.84 5.94
CA LEU A 406 14.96 -23.23 4.86
C LEU A 406 15.73 -21.99 5.36
N MET A 407 15.06 -21.09 6.09
CA MET A 407 15.69 -19.89 6.66
C MET A 407 16.71 -20.25 7.76
N ALA A 408 16.59 -21.40 8.40
CA ALA A 408 17.61 -21.90 9.33
C ALA A 408 18.88 -22.38 8.62
N GLN A 409 18.83 -22.70 7.33
CA GLN A 409 19.99 -23.11 6.54
C GLN A 409 20.76 -21.96 5.91
N VAL A 410 20.09 -20.84 5.58
CA VAL A 410 20.66 -19.79 4.72
C VAL A 410 20.81 -18.47 5.48
N ALA A 411 22.01 -17.90 5.48
CA ALA A 411 22.25 -16.50 5.78
C ALA A 411 22.44 -15.73 4.46
N PHE A 412 21.80 -14.57 4.35
CA PHE A 412 21.90 -13.72 3.17
C PHE A 412 22.44 -12.34 3.56
N VAL A 413 23.57 -11.93 2.98
CA VAL A 413 24.09 -10.57 3.09
C VAL A 413 23.72 -9.83 1.80
N PHE A 414 22.73 -8.95 1.91
CA PHE A 414 22.24 -8.15 0.79
C PHE A 414 23.19 -7.03 0.42
N GLN A 415 23.08 -6.55 -0.81
CA GLN A 415 23.77 -5.36 -1.30
C GLN A 415 23.36 -4.11 -0.50
N ASP A 416 22.04 -3.97 -0.19
CA ASP A 416 21.53 -2.90 0.66
C ASP A 416 21.59 -3.31 2.13
N ASN A 417 22.43 -2.62 2.89
CA ASN A 417 22.66 -2.88 4.32
C ASN A 417 21.58 -2.22 5.18
N PHE A 418 20.42 -2.86 5.31
CA PHE A 418 19.30 -2.33 6.09
C PHE A 418 19.49 -2.53 7.60
N LEU A 419 19.38 -1.44 8.35
CA LEU A 419 19.32 -1.46 9.82
C LEU A 419 17.95 -0.96 10.30
N PHE A 420 17.42 -1.65 11.29
CA PHE A 420 16.17 -1.26 11.94
C PHE A 420 16.41 -0.13 12.94
N SER A 421 15.38 0.71 13.13
CA SER A 421 15.36 1.67 14.25
C SER A 421 15.43 0.91 15.57
N GLY A 422 16.39 1.26 16.43
CA GLY A 422 16.71 0.57 17.68
C GLY A 422 18.18 0.73 18.00
N SER A 423 18.71 -0.02 18.95
CA SER A 423 20.13 -0.01 19.28
C SER A 423 20.98 -0.82 18.27
N ILE A 424 22.29 -0.60 18.28
CA ILE A 424 23.23 -1.43 17.50
C ILE A 424 23.15 -2.89 18.00
N ALA A 425 23.05 -3.11 19.32
CA ALA A 425 22.88 -4.44 19.89
C ALA A 425 21.64 -5.16 19.38
N ASP A 426 20.47 -4.47 19.29
CA ASP A 426 19.23 -5.02 18.77
C ASP A 426 19.39 -5.42 17.30
N ASN A 427 20.11 -4.62 16.53
CA ASN A 427 20.37 -4.91 15.13
C ASN A 427 21.26 -6.14 14.94
N ILE A 428 22.27 -6.35 15.78
CA ILE A 428 23.12 -7.54 15.74
C ILE A 428 22.33 -8.79 16.19
N ARG A 429 21.48 -8.66 17.23
CA ARG A 429 20.61 -9.75 17.75
C ARG A 429 19.49 -10.17 16.82
N LEU A 430 19.24 -9.42 15.76
CA LEU A 430 18.13 -9.72 14.85
C LEU A 430 18.24 -11.16 14.32
N GLY A 431 17.19 -11.96 14.56
CA GLY A 431 17.16 -13.40 14.22
C GLY A 431 17.76 -14.33 15.27
N THR A 432 18.34 -13.78 16.36
CA THR A 432 18.84 -14.54 17.51
C THR A 432 18.49 -13.77 18.81
N PRO A 433 17.21 -13.57 19.12
CA PRO A 433 16.77 -12.65 20.18
C PRO A 433 17.26 -13.03 21.57
N ASN A 434 17.59 -14.30 21.81
CA ASN A 434 18.06 -14.82 23.08
C ASN A 434 19.58 -14.77 23.26
N ALA A 435 20.34 -14.20 22.29
CA ALA A 435 21.78 -14.08 22.38
C ALA A 435 22.18 -13.13 23.53
N SER A 436 23.15 -13.54 24.32
CA SER A 436 23.73 -12.74 25.40
C SER A 436 24.52 -11.54 24.87
N ASP A 437 24.78 -10.56 25.72
CA ASP A 437 25.63 -9.42 25.37
C ASP A 437 27.06 -9.85 24.99
N ALA A 438 27.56 -10.90 25.64
CA ALA A 438 28.89 -11.46 25.33
C ALA A 438 28.94 -12.08 23.92
N GLU A 439 27.88 -12.78 23.48
CA GLU A 439 27.80 -13.34 22.13
C GLU A 439 27.67 -12.23 21.07
N VAL A 440 26.90 -11.17 21.37
CA VAL A 440 26.80 -9.99 20.50
C VAL A 440 28.16 -9.31 20.34
N GLU A 441 28.89 -9.14 21.44
CA GLU A 441 30.25 -8.55 21.42
C GLU A 441 31.24 -9.44 20.67
N ALA A 442 31.21 -10.75 20.87
CA ALA A 442 32.05 -11.70 20.15
C ALA A 442 31.78 -11.64 18.63
N ALA A 443 30.52 -11.60 18.20
CA ALA A 443 30.14 -11.43 16.80
C ALA A 443 30.61 -10.09 16.23
N ALA A 444 30.51 -9.01 17.02
CA ALA A 444 30.98 -7.68 16.61
C ALA A 444 32.51 -7.62 16.46
N ARG A 445 33.26 -8.28 17.34
CA ARG A 445 34.74 -8.43 17.22
C ARG A 445 35.10 -9.19 15.96
N ALA A 446 34.48 -10.32 15.70
CA ALA A 446 34.69 -11.11 14.50
C ALA A 446 34.36 -10.31 13.21
N ALA A 447 33.30 -9.49 13.25
CA ALA A 447 32.93 -8.59 12.16
C ALA A 447 33.74 -7.29 12.07
N GLN A 448 34.80 -7.11 12.89
CA GLN A 448 35.65 -5.91 12.90
C GLN A 448 34.81 -4.61 13.16
N CYS A 449 33.77 -4.68 13.96
CA CYS A 449 32.92 -3.53 14.29
C CYS A 449 32.92 -3.15 15.77
N HIS A 450 33.51 -3.96 16.64
CA HIS A 450 33.57 -3.71 18.08
C HIS A 450 34.23 -2.36 18.42
N ASP A 451 35.38 -2.06 17.83
CA ASP A 451 36.18 -0.90 18.21
C ASP A 451 35.46 0.42 17.91
N PHE A 452 34.83 0.55 16.75
CA PHE A 452 34.05 1.75 16.46
C PHE A 452 32.78 1.84 17.31
N ILE A 453 32.12 0.69 17.61
CA ILE A 453 30.95 0.68 18.49
C ILE A 453 31.33 1.11 19.90
N ALA A 454 32.42 0.59 20.45
CA ALA A 454 32.91 0.94 21.78
C ALA A 454 33.33 2.41 21.90
N ALA A 455 33.78 3.04 20.80
CA ALA A 455 34.12 4.45 20.75
C ALA A 455 32.88 5.38 20.71
N LEU A 456 31.69 4.88 20.45
CA LEU A 456 30.45 5.67 20.48
C LEU A 456 30.05 6.01 21.92
N PRO A 457 29.44 7.18 22.19
CA PRO A 457 29.07 7.61 23.53
C PRO A 457 28.20 6.62 24.33
N GLN A 458 27.34 5.85 23.65
CA GLN A 458 26.45 4.86 24.25
C GLN A 458 26.84 3.42 23.87
N GLY A 459 28.00 3.22 23.22
CA GLY A 459 28.47 1.90 22.80
C GLY A 459 27.43 1.11 22.02
N TYR A 460 27.19 -0.13 22.42
CA TYR A 460 26.18 -1.02 21.82
C TYR A 460 24.74 -0.55 21.95
N GLN A 461 24.45 0.34 22.90
CA GLN A 461 23.11 0.93 23.11
C GLN A 461 22.89 2.18 22.25
N THR A 462 23.85 2.57 21.43
CA THR A 462 23.71 3.70 20.52
C THR A 462 22.51 3.48 19.60
N PRO A 463 21.53 4.42 19.56
CA PRO A 463 20.38 4.30 18.69
C PRO A 463 20.81 4.48 17.23
N VAL A 464 20.38 3.54 16.40
CA VAL A 464 20.54 3.60 14.95
C VAL A 464 19.36 4.39 14.38
N GLY A 465 19.65 5.50 13.69
CA GLY A 465 18.64 6.28 12.99
C GLY A 465 17.95 5.50 11.87
N GLU A 466 16.94 6.10 11.26
CA GLU A 466 16.21 5.48 10.15
C GLU A 466 17.19 5.00 9.06
N ARG A 467 17.12 3.70 8.75
CA ARG A 467 18.03 3.00 7.81
C ARG A 467 19.52 3.15 8.11
N GLY A 468 19.90 3.46 9.36
CA GLY A 468 21.30 3.64 9.73
C GLY A 468 21.92 4.96 9.25
N ALA A 469 21.13 6.01 9.09
CA ALA A 469 21.56 7.32 8.58
C ALA A 469 22.75 7.95 9.34
N THR A 470 22.96 7.58 10.60
CA THR A 470 24.03 8.08 11.46
C THR A 470 25.36 7.35 11.29
N LEU A 471 25.39 6.24 10.53
CA LEU A 471 26.56 5.38 10.33
C LEU A 471 27.07 5.47 8.90
N SER A 472 28.38 5.31 8.71
CA SER A 472 28.99 5.18 7.39
C SER A 472 28.52 3.89 6.68
N GLY A 473 28.67 3.82 5.36
CA GLY A 473 28.32 2.62 4.58
C GLY A 473 29.05 1.36 5.05
N GLY A 474 30.37 1.50 5.35
CA GLY A 474 31.21 0.39 5.84
C GLY A 474 30.84 -0.06 7.26
N GLU A 475 30.46 0.87 8.15
CA GLU A 475 30.00 0.53 9.50
C GLU A 475 28.66 -0.22 9.46
N ARG A 476 27.68 0.25 8.67
CA ARG A 476 26.43 -0.47 8.46
C ARG A 476 26.67 -1.89 7.96
N GLN A 477 27.56 -2.04 6.99
CA GLN A 477 27.89 -3.34 6.42
C GLN A 477 28.51 -4.28 7.45
N ARG A 478 29.46 -3.81 8.26
CA ARG A 478 30.06 -4.64 9.34
C ARG A 478 29.04 -5.04 10.41
N ILE A 479 28.05 -4.20 10.74
CA ILE A 479 26.95 -4.56 11.63
C ILE A 479 26.09 -5.68 11.00
N THR A 480 25.77 -5.61 9.69
CA THR A 480 25.02 -6.69 9.03
C THR A 480 25.83 -7.99 8.93
N ILE A 481 27.15 -7.92 8.81
CA ILE A 481 28.06 -9.08 8.89
C ILE A 481 28.04 -9.66 10.33
N ALA A 482 28.12 -8.82 11.37
CA ALA A 482 28.00 -9.27 12.77
C ALA A 482 26.70 -10.02 13.01
N ARG A 483 25.58 -9.52 12.47
CA ARG A 483 24.28 -10.21 12.48
C ARG A 483 24.36 -11.61 11.85
N ALA A 484 24.98 -11.73 10.69
CA ALA A 484 25.15 -13.00 9.97
C ALA A 484 26.09 -13.98 10.70
N ILE A 485 27.16 -13.47 11.36
CA ILE A 485 28.05 -14.26 12.21
C ILE A 485 27.29 -14.81 13.42
N LEU A 486 26.52 -13.97 14.11
CA LEU A 486 25.74 -14.37 15.28
C LEU A 486 24.68 -15.44 14.94
N GLN A 487 24.02 -15.32 13.79
CA GLN A 487 23.04 -16.30 13.31
C GLN A 487 23.68 -17.66 12.97
N ASN A 488 24.96 -17.68 12.59
CA ASN A 488 25.76 -18.85 12.31
C ASN A 488 25.09 -19.94 11.42
N ARG A 489 24.51 -19.53 10.28
CA ARG A 489 23.85 -20.46 9.35
C ARG A 489 24.91 -21.19 8.49
N PRO A 490 24.64 -22.47 8.08
CA PRO A 490 25.61 -23.28 7.33
C PRO A 490 25.83 -22.85 5.88
N ILE A 491 24.85 -22.20 5.25
CA ILE A 491 24.96 -21.66 3.88
C ILE A 491 24.97 -20.15 3.96
N LEU A 492 25.93 -19.53 3.27
CA LEU A 492 26.09 -18.09 3.19
C LEU A 492 25.96 -17.61 1.76
N ILE A 493 25.06 -16.67 1.51
CA ILE A 493 24.91 -15.99 0.23
C ILE A 493 25.38 -14.54 0.37
N LEU A 494 26.35 -14.14 -0.47
CA LEU A 494 26.90 -12.78 -0.51
C LEU A 494 26.56 -12.12 -1.84
N ASP A 495 25.69 -11.08 -1.82
CA ASP A 495 25.32 -10.29 -2.99
C ASP A 495 26.06 -8.96 -2.96
N GLU A 496 27.15 -8.83 -3.76
CA GLU A 496 27.97 -7.62 -3.89
C GLU A 496 28.47 -6.99 -2.57
N ALA A 497 28.84 -7.81 -1.60
CA ALA A 497 29.17 -7.39 -0.23
C ALA A 497 30.39 -6.42 -0.10
N THR A 498 30.98 -5.91 -1.19
CA THR A 498 32.23 -5.12 -1.14
C THR A 498 32.18 -3.78 -1.91
N ALA A 499 31.01 -3.28 -2.30
CA ALA A 499 30.90 -2.19 -3.28
C ALA A 499 31.24 -0.77 -2.78
N PHE A 500 31.30 -0.49 -1.46
CA PHE A 500 31.29 0.88 -0.92
C PHE A 500 32.39 1.20 0.13
N ALA A 501 33.51 0.48 0.18
CA ALA A 501 34.55 0.73 1.18
C ALA A 501 35.75 1.49 0.60
N ASP A 502 36.24 2.50 1.34
CA ASP A 502 37.57 3.06 1.16
C ASP A 502 38.65 2.02 1.50
N ALA A 503 39.92 2.27 1.16
CA ALA A 503 41.00 1.27 1.25
C ALA A 503 41.20 0.72 2.69
N GLU A 504 40.99 1.52 3.73
CA GLU A 504 41.14 1.11 5.12
C GLU A 504 39.93 0.24 5.57
N ASN A 505 38.73 0.70 5.30
CA ASN A 505 37.51 -0.05 5.56
C ASN A 505 37.41 -1.33 4.71
N GLU A 506 38.01 -1.36 3.51
CA GLU A 506 38.11 -2.57 2.68
C GLU A 506 38.86 -3.70 3.39
N ALA A 507 40.00 -3.40 4.00
CA ALA A 507 40.82 -4.40 4.71
C ALA A 507 40.06 -4.97 5.95
N LEU A 508 39.35 -4.11 6.67
CA LEU A 508 38.49 -4.53 7.80
C LEU A 508 37.33 -5.39 7.31
N LEU A 509 36.66 -4.98 6.24
CA LEU A 509 35.55 -5.69 5.65
C LEU A 509 35.98 -7.09 5.14
N MET A 510 37.13 -7.19 4.48
CA MET A 510 37.65 -8.48 4.01
C MET A 510 37.98 -9.43 5.17
N ARG A 511 38.51 -8.93 6.28
CA ARG A 511 38.72 -9.73 7.51
C ARG A 511 37.38 -10.20 8.12
N ALA A 512 36.38 -9.34 8.18
CA ALA A 512 35.05 -9.67 8.66
C ALA A 512 34.39 -10.74 7.77
N LEU A 513 34.46 -10.62 6.44
CA LEU A 513 33.96 -11.61 5.49
C LEU A 513 34.71 -12.95 5.61
N ALA A 514 36.05 -12.94 5.75
CA ALA A 514 36.82 -14.15 5.95
C ALA A 514 36.40 -14.90 7.22
N ALA A 515 36.15 -14.18 8.33
CA ALA A 515 35.62 -14.78 9.56
C ALA A 515 34.19 -15.34 9.36
N LEU A 516 33.33 -14.64 8.63
CA LEU A 516 31.96 -15.08 8.34
C LEU A 516 31.92 -16.36 7.47
N MET A 517 32.85 -16.50 6.52
CA MET A 517 32.90 -17.61 5.56
C MET A 517 33.42 -18.92 6.14
N GLN A 518 34.10 -18.91 7.30
CA GLN A 518 34.73 -20.09 7.88
C GLN A 518 33.73 -21.22 8.11
N ASN A 519 34.09 -22.43 7.62
CA ASN A 519 33.29 -23.66 7.78
C ASN A 519 31.86 -23.58 7.22
N LYS A 520 31.64 -22.78 6.18
CA LYS A 520 30.33 -22.59 5.54
C LYS A 520 30.39 -22.89 4.05
N THR A 521 29.25 -23.28 3.49
CA THR A 521 29.03 -23.27 2.05
C THR A 521 28.74 -21.83 1.61
N VAL A 522 29.59 -21.26 0.79
CA VAL A 522 29.50 -19.85 0.39
C VAL A 522 29.19 -19.73 -1.10
N LEU A 523 28.10 -19.04 -1.43
CA LEU A 523 27.82 -18.60 -2.79
C LEU A 523 27.98 -17.09 -2.85
N MET A 524 28.91 -16.61 -3.67
CA MET A 524 29.25 -15.19 -3.74
C MET A 524 29.08 -14.64 -5.15
N ILE A 525 28.35 -13.52 -5.28
CA ILE A 525 28.39 -12.72 -6.50
C ILE A 525 29.63 -11.84 -6.41
N ALA A 526 30.60 -12.15 -7.24
CA ALA A 526 31.91 -11.52 -7.15
C ALA A 526 32.13 -10.48 -8.25
N HIS A 527 32.43 -9.25 -7.82
CA HIS A 527 32.89 -8.16 -8.68
C HIS A 527 34.36 -7.84 -8.54
N ARG A 528 35.03 -8.45 -7.55
CA ARG A 528 36.48 -8.20 -7.28
C ARG A 528 37.33 -9.43 -7.61
N LEU A 529 38.35 -9.22 -8.44
CA LEU A 529 39.26 -10.27 -8.93
C LEU A 529 39.96 -11.03 -7.79
N ALA A 530 40.35 -10.33 -6.70
CA ALA A 530 41.07 -10.96 -5.58
C ALA A 530 40.24 -12.09 -4.92
N THR A 531 38.93 -11.90 -4.77
CA THR A 531 38.06 -12.89 -4.13
C THR A 531 37.76 -14.07 -5.05
N ILE A 532 37.63 -13.80 -6.37
CA ILE A 532 37.33 -14.84 -7.37
C ILE A 532 38.48 -15.84 -7.47
N ARG A 533 39.73 -15.39 -7.36
CA ARG A 533 40.93 -16.22 -7.51
C ARG A 533 41.01 -17.39 -6.51
N HIS A 534 40.46 -17.18 -5.32
CA HIS A 534 40.50 -18.15 -4.21
C HIS A 534 39.25 -19.01 -4.07
N ALA A 535 38.30 -18.90 -5.01
CA ALA A 535 37.11 -19.71 -5.03
C ALA A 535 37.45 -21.16 -5.45
N ASP A 536 36.88 -22.13 -4.76
CA ASP A 536 36.97 -23.56 -5.11
C ASP A 536 36.31 -23.83 -6.46
N GLN A 537 35.28 -23.06 -6.77
CA GLN A 537 34.51 -23.15 -8.01
C GLN A 537 34.11 -21.76 -8.50
N ILE A 538 34.18 -21.55 -9.80
CA ILE A 538 33.74 -20.34 -10.48
C ILE A 538 32.68 -20.71 -11.50
N LEU A 539 31.52 -20.07 -11.43
CA LEU A 539 30.40 -20.22 -12.35
C LEU A 539 30.29 -18.95 -13.19
N VAL A 540 30.46 -19.07 -14.51
CA VAL A 540 30.41 -17.96 -15.45
C VAL A 540 29.05 -17.87 -16.09
N PHE A 541 28.31 -16.82 -15.76
CA PHE A 541 26.98 -16.54 -16.31
C PHE A 541 27.05 -15.58 -17.50
N ASP A 542 26.30 -15.91 -18.54
CA ASP A 542 26.03 -15.01 -19.67
C ASP A 542 24.60 -15.14 -20.15
N ARG A 543 23.85 -14.01 -20.18
CA ARG A 543 22.49 -13.91 -20.70
C ARG A 543 21.53 -14.98 -20.14
N GLY A 544 21.64 -15.28 -18.85
CA GLY A 544 20.80 -16.25 -18.16
C GLY A 544 21.24 -17.70 -18.31
N CYS A 545 22.39 -17.97 -18.93
CA CYS A 545 22.94 -19.32 -19.09
C CYS A 545 24.26 -19.46 -18.32
N LEU A 546 24.56 -20.67 -17.83
CA LEU A 546 25.88 -21.04 -17.31
C LEU A 546 26.74 -21.46 -18.51
N VAL A 547 27.79 -20.67 -18.82
CA VAL A 547 28.63 -20.88 -20.02
C VAL A 547 29.96 -21.54 -19.74
N GLU A 548 30.53 -21.34 -18.55
CA GLU A 548 31.81 -21.93 -18.11
C GLU A 548 31.74 -22.24 -16.63
N GLN A 549 32.40 -23.32 -16.20
CA GLN A 549 32.48 -23.77 -14.83
C GLN A 549 33.85 -24.42 -14.58
N GLY A 550 34.51 -24.07 -13.47
CA GLY A 550 35.80 -24.63 -13.10
C GLY A 550 36.49 -23.83 -12.02
N ASP A 551 37.75 -24.16 -11.73
CA ASP A 551 38.63 -23.35 -10.90
C ASP A 551 39.27 -22.21 -11.70
N HIS A 552 39.98 -21.30 -11.01
CA HIS A 552 40.65 -20.16 -11.64
C HIS A 552 41.67 -20.57 -12.73
N ALA A 553 42.49 -21.58 -12.44
CA ALA A 553 43.56 -21.99 -13.32
C ALA A 553 43.02 -22.65 -14.61
N ALA A 554 42.05 -23.54 -14.46
CA ALA A 554 41.37 -24.19 -15.58
C ALA A 554 40.66 -23.20 -16.50
N LEU A 555 39.92 -22.23 -15.93
CA LEU A 555 39.19 -21.24 -16.72
C LEU A 555 40.11 -20.21 -17.41
N ILE A 556 41.24 -19.86 -16.82
CA ILE A 556 42.27 -19.03 -17.50
C ILE A 556 42.89 -19.80 -18.67
N ALA A 557 43.21 -21.10 -18.48
CA ALA A 557 43.78 -21.94 -19.52
C ALA A 557 42.82 -22.15 -20.71
N GLN A 558 41.52 -22.20 -20.50
CA GLN A 558 40.47 -22.28 -21.54
C GLN A 558 40.44 -21.05 -22.45
N ASN A 559 41.00 -19.91 -22.01
CA ASN A 559 40.99 -18.64 -22.72
C ASN A 559 39.57 -18.18 -23.19
N GLY A 560 38.59 -18.53 -22.39
CA GLY A 560 37.15 -18.32 -22.67
C GLY A 560 36.66 -16.93 -22.20
N ARG A 561 35.38 -16.89 -21.80
CA ARG A 561 34.74 -15.65 -21.32
C ARG A 561 35.30 -15.20 -19.97
N TYR A 562 35.61 -16.14 -19.05
CA TYR A 562 36.26 -15.84 -17.78
C TYR A 562 37.62 -15.17 -17.97
N ALA A 563 38.48 -15.71 -18.83
CA ALA A 563 39.81 -15.16 -19.10
C ALA A 563 39.72 -13.71 -19.62
N ARG A 564 38.76 -13.44 -20.50
CA ARG A 564 38.48 -12.07 -21.01
C ARG A 564 38.01 -11.11 -19.90
N LEU A 565 37.08 -11.56 -19.03
CA LEU A 565 36.65 -10.76 -17.88
C LEU A 565 37.80 -10.49 -16.91
N TRP A 566 38.65 -11.47 -16.67
CA TRP A 566 39.83 -11.35 -15.83
C TRP A 566 40.83 -10.33 -16.38
N GLN A 567 41.18 -10.44 -17.66
CA GLN A 567 42.10 -9.50 -18.34
C GLN A 567 41.55 -8.08 -18.33
N ALA A 568 40.29 -7.88 -18.66
CA ALA A 568 39.62 -6.57 -18.61
C ALA A 568 39.71 -5.95 -17.20
N GLY A 569 39.48 -6.77 -16.16
CA GLY A 569 39.58 -6.32 -14.78
C GLY A 569 41.00 -5.98 -14.33
N GLN A 570 42.02 -6.68 -14.84
CA GLN A 570 43.42 -6.32 -14.61
C GLN A 570 43.79 -5.00 -15.30
N THR A 571 43.39 -4.83 -16.56
CA THR A 571 43.63 -3.59 -17.31
C THR A 571 43.01 -2.38 -16.61
N ALA A 572 41.77 -2.52 -16.08
CA ALA A 572 41.11 -1.46 -15.33
C ALA A 572 41.87 -1.08 -14.03
N ARG A 573 42.55 -2.01 -13.35
CA ARG A 573 43.35 -1.74 -12.14
C ARG A 573 44.62 -0.96 -12.45
N HIS A 574 45.20 -1.15 -13.65
CA HIS A 574 46.43 -0.46 -14.09
C HIS A 574 46.12 0.86 -14.81
N TRP A 575 44.85 1.14 -15.07
CA TRP A 575 44.47 2.39 -15.72
C TRP A 575 44.70 3.59 -14.79
N ARG A 576 45.57 4.53 -15.24
CA ARG A 576 45.86 5.80 -14.57
C ARG A 576 45.31 6.95 -15.40
N ILE A 577 44.68 7.93 -14.72
CA ILE A 577 44.27 9.19 -15.36
C ILE A 577 45.58 9.96 -15.67
N GLY A 578 45.90 10.18 -16.95
CA GLY A 578 46.99 11.04 -17.40
C GLY A 578 48.33 10.33 -17.55
N GLY A 579 48.38 9.27 -18.36
CA GLY A 579 49.59 8.78 -18.98
C GLY A 579 49.66 9.22 -20.42
#